data_9fdd1dd8ad4b77198a3973a6c56dba62
#
_entry.id   9fdd1dd8ad4b77198a3973a6c56dba62
#
_cell.length_a   1.000
_cell.length_b   1.000
_cell.length_c   1.000
_cell.angle_alpha   90.00
_cell.angle_beta   90.00
_cell.angle_gamma   90.00
#
_symmetry.space_group_name_H-M   'P 1'
#
loop_
_entity.id
_entity.type
_entity.pdbx_description
1 polymer ?
#
loop_
_entity_poly.entity_id
_entity_poly.type
_entity_poly.pdbx_seq_one_letter_code
_entity_poly.pdbx_strand_id
1 'polypeptide(L)'
;KSVIPFVIGTGCAIPGVMAARTIRNERERNATAMLAPFMPCGAKLPVIALFAGAFFDKASWVGTLMYFVGIVLILLGALLVNKIAGHKNRKSFFIMELPEYKIPSLGRACMSMLQRGWAYIVKAGTIILLCNAVVYIMQSFNWSFQLVEEGMENTSILASIANPIAVILVPVIGISAWQLAAAAVTGFIAKENVVGTLAVCYGISNLIDTDALEMVEGAGAEVAGILAITKVAALAYLMFNLFTPPCFAAIGAMNSEMKSKKW
;
A
#
# COMPACT_ATOMS: atom_id res chain seq x y z
N LYS A 1 -22.03 -7.85 -2.24
CA LYS A 1 -21.40 -7.49 -3.54
C LYS A 1 -20.08 -6.75 -3.35
N SER A 2 -19.90 -6.01 -2.27
CA SER A 2 -18.65 -5.32 -1.92
C SER A 2 -17.48 -6.27 -1.59
N VAL A 3 -17.73 -7.55 -1.32
CA VAL A 3 -16.68 -8.54 -1.01
C VAL A 3 -15.71 -8.73 -2.17
N ILE A 4 -16.18 -8.75 -3.41
CA ILE A 4 -15.34 -8.95 -4.60
C ILE A 4 -14.26 -7.86 -4.72
N PRO A 5 -14.58 -6.56 -4.69
CA PRO A 5 -13.58 -5.49 -4.64
C PRO A 5 -12.58 -5.61 -3.49
N PHE A 6 -13.01 -6.01 -2.30
CA PHE A 6 -12.12 -6.20 -1.16
C PHE A 6 -11.15 -7.37 -1.37
N VAL A 7 -11.65 -8.53 -1.85
CA VAL A 7 -10.78 -9.68 -2.15
C VAL A 7 -9.76 -9.35 -3.25
N ILE A 8 -10.17 -8.67 -4.31
CA ILE A 8 -9.24 -8.21 -5.34
C ILE A 8 -8.24 -7.19 -4.78
N GLY A 9 -8.70 -6.32 -3.87
CA GLY A 9 -7.90 -5.30 -3.18
C GLY A 9 -6.76 -5.87 -2.34
N THR A 10 -6.87 -7.11 -1.85
CA THR A 10 -5.76 -7.78 -1.12
C THR A 10 -4.53 -8.02 -2.00
N GLY A 11 -4.71 -8.22 -3.30
CA GLY A 11 -3.59 -8.28 -4.24
C GLY A 11 -3.07 -6.89 -4.59
N CYS A 12 -3.93 -6.05 -5.14
CA CYS A 12 -3.60 -4.66 -5.49
C CYS A 12 -4.84 -3.77 -5.33
N ALA A 13 -4.66 -2.59 -4.74
CA ALA A 13 -5.74 -1.65 -4.50
C ALA A 13 -6.39 -1.11 -5.78
N ILE A 14 -5.62 -0.90 -6.85
CA ILE A 14 -6.11 -0.33 -8.10
C ILE A 14 -7.20 -1.19 -8.75
N PRO A 15 -6.98 -2.48 -9.06
CA PRO A 15 -8.03 -3.33 -9.60
C PRO A 15 -9.18 -3.56 -8.60
N GLY A 16 -8.90 -3.52 -7.28
CA GLY A 16 -9.94 -3.55 -6.25
C GLY A 16 -10.90 -2.37 -6.37
N VAL A 17 -10.39 -1.16 -6.53
CA VAL A 17 -11.19 0.06 -6.77
C VAL A 17 -11.96 -0.04 -8.10
N MET A 18 -11.30 -0.48 -9.17
CA MET A 18 -11.94 -0.65 -10.48
C MET A 18 -13.06 -1.70 -10.44
N ALA A 19 -12.93 -2.74 -9.62
CA ALA A 19 -13.96 -3.77 -9.45
C ALA A 19 -15.24 -3.22 -8.77
N ALA A 20 -15.14 -2.09 -8.05
CA ALA A 20 -16.31 -1.44 -7.48
C ALA A 20 -17.35 -0.99 -8.53
N ARG A 21 -16.95 -0.86 -9.81
CA ARG A 21 -17.88 -0.61 -10.95
C ARG A 21 -19.00 -1.63 -11.06
N THR A 22 -18.80 -2.85 -10.59
CA THR A 22 -19.80 -3.91 -10.62
C THR A 22 -20.97 -3.67 -9.65
N ILE A 23 -20.84 -2.69 -8.75
CA ILE A 23 -21.87 -2.35 -7.78
C ILE A 23 -22.81 -1.31 -8.39
N ARG A 24 -24.10 -1.66 -8.51
CA ARG A 24 -25.12 -0.77 -9.11
C ARG A 24 -25.48 0.43 -8.22
N ASN A 25 -25.51 0.23 -6.90
CA ASN A 25 -25.84 1.28 -5.96
C ASN A 25 -24.66 2.26 -5.87
N GLU A 26 -24.86 3.50 -6.29
CA GLU A 26 -23.81 4.52 -6.34
C GLU A 26 -23.17 4.79 -4.99
N ARG A 27 -23.96 4.82 -3.91
CA ARG A 27 -23.45 5.03 -2.55
C ARG A 27 -22.58 3.86 -2.09
N GLU A 28 -23.04 2.62 -2.28
CA GLU A 28 -22.27 1.42 -1.94
C GLU A 28 -21.02 1.33 -2.79
N ARG A 29 -21.11 1.69 -4.06
CA ARG A 29 -19.96 1.74 -4.97
C ARG A 29 -18.91 2.73 -4.48
N ASN A 30 -19.30 3.96 -4.16
CA ASN A 30 -18.38 4.99 -3.68
C ASN A 30 -17.79 4.61 -2.32
N ALA A 31 -18.58 4.13 -1.37
CA ALA A 31 -18.08 3.65 -0.09
C ALA A 31 -17.09 2.49 -0.25
N THR A 32 -17.39 1.53 -1.15
CA THR A 32 -16.48 0.42 -1.43
C THR A 32 -15.20 0.89 -2.11
N ALA A 33 -15.29 1.82 -3.07
CA ALA A 33 -14.14 2.39 -3.75
C ALA A 33 -13.23 3.18 -2.79
N MET A 34 -13.79 3.83 -1.77
CA MET A 34 -13.03 4.55 -0.74
C MET A 34 -12.35 3.60 0.26
N LEU A 35 -12.98 2.49 0.59
CA LEU A 35 -12.48 1.56 1.61
C LEU A 35 -11.54 0.49 1.03
N ALA A 36 -11.74 0.07 -0.23
CA ALA A 36 -10.93 -0.96 -0.86
C ALA A 36 -9.41 -0.68 -0.84
N PRO A 37 -8.92 0.56 -1.02
CA PRO A 37 -7.50 0.85 -0.99
C PRO A 37 -6.83 0.73 0.38
N PHE A 38 -7.60 0.69 1.45
CA PHE A 38 -7.06 0.46 2.79
C PHE A 38 -6.77 -1.01 3.07
N MET A 39 -7.33 -1.94 2.28
CA MET A 39 -7.02 -3.35 2.42
C MET A 39 -5.51 -3.59 2.35
N PRO A 40 -4.98 -4.48 3.20
CA PRO A 40 -3.58 -4.85 3.12
C PRO A 40 -3.32 -5.50 1.76
N CYS A 41 -2.53 -4.80 0.92
CA CYS A 41 -2.17 -5.25 -0.43
C CYS A 41 -0.81 -5.95 -0.44
N GLY A 42 -0.50 -6.66 -1.54
CA GLY A 42 0.76 -7.38 -1.70
C GLY A 42 2.01 -6.50 -1.51
N ALA A 43 1.95 -5.22 -1.86
CA ALA A 43 3.07 -4.28 -1.67
C ALA A 43 3.40 -3.98 -0.19
N LYS A 44 2.50 -4.30 0.75
CA LYS A 44 2.76 -4.17 2.19
C LYS A 44 3.45 -5.40 2.79
N LEU A 45 3.40 -6.56 2.10
CA LEU A 45 3.99 -7.80 2.60
C LEU A 45 5.50 -7.71 2.83
N PRO A 46 6.32 -7.14 1.93
CA PRO A 46 7.75 -7.00 2.18
C PRO A 46 8.09 -6.18 3.42
N VAL A 47 7.29 -5.14 3.71
CA VAL A 47 7.47 -4.31 4.91
C VAL A 47 7.15 -5.12 6.16
N ILE A 48 6.06 -5.91 6.13
CA ILE A 48 5.68 -6.79 7.23
C ILE A 48 6.77 -7.85 7.45
N ALA A 49 7.28 -8.46 6.38
CA ALA A 49 8.34 -9.47 6.43
C ALA A 49 9.64 -8.89 7.03
N LEU A 50 10.03 -7.69 6.60
CA LEU A 50 11.21 -7.00 7.12
C LEU A 50 11.13 -6.78 8.63
N PHE A 51 10.07 -6.14 9.10
CA PHE A 51 9.94 -5.82 10.52
C PHE A 51 9.64 -7.05 11.40
N ALA A 52 8.86 -8.00 10.89
CA ALA A 52 8.60 -9.25 11.60
C ALA A 52 9.86 -10.09 11.72
N GLY A 53 10.66 -10.21 10.65
CA GLY A 53 11.92 -10.94 10.66
C GLY A 53 13.01 -10.26 11.51
N ALA A 54 13.13 -8.93 11.46
CA ALA A 54 14.15 -8.21 12.21
C ALA A 54 13.91 -8.22 13.74
N PHE A 55 12.66 -8.12 14.19
CA PHE A 55 12.35 -7.93 15.61
C PHE A 55 11.74 -9.15 16.30
N PHE A 56 11.27 -10.15 15.53
CA PHE A 56 10.53 -11.30 16.06
C PHE A 56 11.07 -12.64 15.52
N ASP A 57 12.34 -12.92 15.74
CA ASP A 57 13.20 -14.01 15.21
C ASP A 57 12.60 -15.43 15.12
N LYS A 58 11.48 -15.74 15.72
CA LYS A 58 10.83 -17.06 15.66
C LYS A 58 9.32 -16.98 15.50
N ALA A 59 8.80 -15.79 15.25
CA ALA A 59 7.38 -15.57 15.23
C ALA A 59 6.89 -15.24 13.81
N SER A 60 7.11 -16.12 12.87
CA SER A 60 6.57 -16.01 11.50
C SER A 60 5.05 -15.78 11.49
N TRP A 61 4.35 -16.22 12.54
CA TRP A 61 2.94 -15.95 12.75
C TRP A 61 2.58 -14.48 13.00
N VAL A 62 3.55 -13.64 13.44
CA VAL A 62 3.32 -12.20 13.70
C VAL A 62 2.94 -11.47 12.42
N GLY A 63 3.63 -11.75 11.31
CA GLY A 63 3.30 -11.16 10.01
C GLY A 63 1.89 -11.54 9.55
N THR A 64 1.54 -12.81 9.67
CA THR A 64 0.20 -13.32 9.34
C THR A 64 -0.87 -12.69 10.22
N LEU A 65 -0.62 -12.61 11.54
CA LEU A 65 -1.54 -11.99 12.50
C LEU A 65 -1.78 -10.52 12.18
N MET A 66 -0.73 -9.75 11.88
CA MET A 66 -0.84 -8.33 11.51
C MET A 66 -1.67 -8.14 10.24
N TYR A 67 -1.51 -9.02 9.26
CA TYR A 67 -2.30 -9.00 8.05
C TYR A 67 -3.80 -9.25 8.34
N PHE A 68 -4.12 -10.26 9.16
CA PHE A 68 -5.49 -10.54 9.57
C PHE A 68 -6.10 -9.41 10.41
N VAL A 69 -5.35 -8.85 11.34
CA VAL A 69 -5.80 -7.68 12.13
C VAL A 69 -6.13 -6.51 11.21
N GLY A 70 -5.29 -6.26 10.19
CA GLY A 70 -5.57 -5.25 9.18
C GLY A 70 -6.92 -5.47 8.47
N ILE A 71 -7.18 -6.70 8.02
CA ILE A 71 -8.46 -7.05 7.36
C ILE A 71 -9.64 -6.84 8.31
N VAL A 72 -9.56 -7.35 9.55
CA VAL A 72 -10.65 -7.24 10.54
C VAL A 72 -10.97 -5.78 10.85
N LEU A 73 -9.94 -4.95 11.08
CA LEU A 73 -10.14 -3.52 11.37
C LEU A 73 -10.77 -2.76 10.21
N ILE A 74 -10.42 -3.09 8.97
CA ILE A 74 -11.04 -2.47 7.79
C ILE A 74 -12.49 -2.91 7.64
N LEU A 75 -12.81 -4.18 7.89
CA LEU A 75 -14.19 -4.66 7.88
C LEU A 75 -15.03 -3.99 8.98
N LEU A 76 -14.48 -3.84 10.18
CA LEU A 76 -15.12 -3.08 11.25
C LEU A 76 -15.32 -1.60 10.88
N GLY A 77 -14.31 -0.98 10.28
CA GLY A 77 -14.38 0.37 9.73
C GLY A 77 -15.48 0.52 8.68
N ALA A 78 -15.60 -0.46 7.78
CA ALA A 78 -16.65 -0.50 6.76
C ALA A 78 -18.05 -0.58 7.37
N LEU A 79 -18.23 -1.40 8.42
CA LEU A 79 -19.48 -1.50 9.16
C LEU A 79 -19.81 -0.18 9.87
N LEU A 80 -18.81 0.45 10.46
CA LEU A 80 -18.96 1.72 11.17
C LEU A 80 -19.34 2.85 10.21
N VAL A 81 -18.65 2.97 9.07
CA VAL A 81 -18.99 3.94 8.02
C VAL A 81 -20.40 3.71 7.51
N ASN A 82 -20.81 2.46 7.29
CA ASN A 82 -22.15 2.12 6.85
C ASN A 82 -23.22 2.51 7.90
N LYS A 83 -22.91 2.36 9.19
CA LYS A 83 -23.80 2.75 10.30
C LYS A 83 -23.92 4.28 10.42
N ILE A 84 -22.80 5.01 10.31
CA ILE A 84 -22.77 6.48 10.40
C ILE A 84 -23.45 7.12 9.17
N ALA A 85 -23.24 6.55 7.99
CA ALA A 85 -23.87 7.02 6.74
C ALA A 85 -25.40 6.83 6.71
N GLY A 86 -26.02 6.32 7.78
CA GLY A 86 -27.47 6.25 7.97
C GLY A 86 -28.17 5.32 6.99
N HIS A 87 -27.56 4.19 6.67
CA HIS A 87 -28.14 3.23 5.74
C HIS A 87 -29.36 2.55 6.31
N LYS A 88 -30.53 3.13 6.04
CA LYS A 88 -31.78 2.40 6.09
C LYS A 88 -31.70 1.34 5.00
N ASN A 89 -31.65 0.05 5.38
CA ASN A 89 -31.60 -1.13 4.51
C ASN A 89 -32.67 -1.05 3.41
N ARG A 90 -32.40 -0.39 2.31
CA ARG A 90 -33.14 -0.61 1.09
C ARG A 90 -32.58 -1.89 0.46
N LYS A 91 -33.26 -2.99 0.70
CA LYS A 91 -32.99 -4.26 0.01
C LYS A 91 -33.02 -3.95 -1.48
N SER A 92 -31.86 -3.90 -2.11
CA SER A 92 -31.77 -3.86 -3.57
C SER A 92 -32.23 -5.22 -4.05
N PHE A 93 -33.45 -5.30 -4.52
CA PHE A 93 -33.95 -6.46 -5.22
C PHE A 93 -33.21 -6.52 -6.55
N PHE A 94 -32.16 -7.31 -6.58
CA PHE A 94 -31.42 -7.59 -7.78
C PHE A 94 -31.98 -8.86 -8.41
N ILE A 95 -32.97 -8.70 -9.26
CA ILE A 95 -33.40 -9.74 -10.19
C ILE A 95 -32.47 -9.62 -11.38
N MET A 96 -31.52 -10.52 -11.48
CA MET A 96 -30.71 -10.70 -12.67
C MET A 96 -31.38 -11.84 -13.46
N GLU A 97 -32.01 -11.51 -14.55
CA GLU A 97 -32.33 -12.53 -15.55
C GLU A 97 -30.98 -13.10 -16.00
N LEU A 98 -30.74 -14.37 -15.68
CA LEU A 98 -29.54 -15.06 -16.12
C LEU A 98 -29.65 -15.22 -17.66
N PRO A 99 -28.76 -14.59 -18.42
CA PRO A 99 -28.73 -14.83 -19.85
C PRO A 99 -28.41 -16.30 -20.12
N GLU A 100 -28.91 -16.83 -21.23
CA GLU A 100 -28.58 -18.19 -21.65
C GLU A 100 -27.07 -18.43 -21.65
N TYR A 101 -26.64 -19.52 -21.01
CA TYR A 101 -25.24 -19.91 -20.97
C TYR A 101 -24.79 -20.29 -22.40
N LYS A 102 -24.06 -19.39 -23.03
CA LYS A 102 -23.34 -19.65 -24.29
C LYS A 102 -21.87 -19.84 -24.02
N ILE A 103 -21.29 -20.86 -24.65
CA ILE A 103 -19.86 -21.11 -24.59
C ILE A 103 -19.13 -19.86 -25.13
N PRO A 104 -18.29 -19.18 -24.33
CA PRO A 104 -17.61 -17.98 -24.81
C PRO A 104 -16.64 -18.36 -25.93
N SER A 105 -16.60 -17.58 -27.01
CA SER A 105 -15.56 -17.72 -28.02
C SER A 105 -14.23 -17.34 -27.45
N LEU A 106 -13.27 -18.28 -27.39
CA LEU A 106 -11.94 -18.10 -26.81
C LEU A 106 -11.24 -16.85 -27.37
N GLY A 107 -11.36 -16.59 -28.67
CA GLY A 107 -10.76 -15.42 -29.29
C GLY A 107 -11.26 -14.08 -28.72
N ARG A 108 -12.57 -13.94 -28.51
CA ARG A 108 -13.16 -12.72 -27.94
C ARG A 108 -12.83 -12.57 -26.46
N ALA A 109 -12.79 -13.68 -25.71
CA ALA A 109 -12.41 -13.67 -24.31
C ALA A 109 -10.94 -13.22 -24.14
N CYS A 110 -10.05 -13.79 -24.95
CA CYS A 110 -8.62 -13.44 -24.95
C CYS A 110 -8.39 -11.97 -25.36
N MET A 111 -9.06 -11.50 -26.42
CA MET A 111 -8.97 -10.10 -26.86
C MET A 111 -9.47 -9.13 -25.78
N SER A 112 -10.60 -9.44 -25.14
CA SER A 112 -11.15 -8.61 -24.05
C SER A 112 -10.22 -8.58 -22.83
N MET A 113 -9.59 -9.71 -22.51
CA MET A 113 -8.61 -9.80 -21.42
C MET A 113 -7.36 -8.97 -21.73
N LEU A 114 -6.81 -9.08 -22.94
CA LEU A 114 -5.65 -8.31 -23.37
C LEU A 114 -5.93 -6.80 -23.40
N GLN A 115 -7.07 -6.38 -23.90
CA GLN A 115 -7.46 -4.96 -23.91
C GLN A 115 -7.58 -4.38 -22.50
N ARG A 116 -8.19 -5.13 -21.57
CA ARG A 116 -8.29 -4.71 -20.18
C ARG A 116 -6.93 -4.70 -19.47
N GLY A 117 -6.11 -5.72 -19.72
CA GLY A 117 -4.74 -5.80 -19.22
C GLY A 117 -3.89 -4.65 -19.73
N TRP A 118 -3.92 -4.35 -21.01
CA TRP A 118 -3.21 -3.23 -21.61
C TRP A 118 -3.65 -1.88 -21.03
N ALA A 119 -4.95 -1.65 -20.93
CA ALA A 119 -5.47 -0.43 -20.30
C ALA A 119 -5.02 -0.27 -18.84
N TYR A 120 -4.92 -1.37 -18.10
CA TYR A 120 -4.39 -1.38 -16.73
C TYR A 120 -2.89 -1.04 -16.72
N ILE A 121 -2.08 -1.71 -17.55
CA ILE A 121 -0.63 -1.50 -17.63
C ILE A 121 -0.33 -0.03 -17.98
N VAL A 122 -0.97 0.51 -18.99
CA VAL A 122 -0.75 1.90 -19.39
C VAL A 122 -1.16 2.85 -18.27
N LYS A 123 -2.31 2.64 -17.64
CA LYS A 123 -2.85 3.57 -16.63
C LYS A 123 -2.12 3.50 -15.29
N ALA A 124 -1.79 2.31 -14.82
CA ALA A 124 -1.09 2.14 -13.55
C ALA A 124 0.43 2.26 -13.72
N GLY A 125 0.99 1.66 -14.77
CA GLY A 125 2.42 1.63 -15.01
C GLY A 125 3.02 3.01 -15.24
N THR A 126 2.35 3.89 -16.00
CA THR A 126 2.83 5.27 -16.21
C THR A 126 2.88 6.07 -14.91
N ILE A 127 1.87 5.94 -14.05
CA ILE A 127 1.84 6.66 -12.76
C ILE A 127 2.95 6.12 -11.85
N ILE A 128 3.09 4.80 -11.75
CA ILE A 128 4.12 4.17 -10.91
C ILE A 128 5.51 4.55 -11.40
N LEU A 129 5.75 4.52 -12.70
CA LEU A 129 7.06 4.88 -13.29
C LEU A 129 7.40 6.34 -13.01
N LEU A 130 6.47 7.28 -13.22
CA LEU A 130 6.67 8.69 -12.90
C LEU A 130 6.94 8.90 -11.40
N CYS A 131 6.16 8.25 -10.54
CA CYS A 131 6.34 8.36 -9.10
C CYS A 131 7.70 7.83 -8.66
N ASN A 132 8.12 6.68 -9.19
CA ASN A 132 9.43 6.09 -8.89
C ASN A 132 10.58 6.97 -9.40
N ALA A 133 10.45 7.56 -10.59
CA ALA A 133 11.44 8.51 -11.11
C ALA A 133 11.58 9.74 -10.21
N VAL A 134 10.46 10.30 -9.73
CA VAL A 134 10.47 11.43 -8.79
C VAL A 134 11.14 11.06 -7.48
N VAL A 135 10.80 9.90 -6.90
CA VAL A 135 11.42 9.42 -5.66
C VAL A 135 12.92 9.23 -5.84
N TYR A 136 13.34 8.62 -6.96
CA TYR A 136 14.76 8.41 -7.28
C TYR A 136 15.52 9.76 -7.35
N ILE A 137 14.96 10.75 -8.03
CA ILE A 137 15.54 12.10 -8.10
C ILE A 137 15.65 12.71 -6.69
N MET A 138 14.60 12.60 -5.87
CA MET A 138 14.59 13.15 -4.51
C MET A 138 15.62 12.48 -3.58
N GLN A 139 15.93 11.21 -3.81
CA GLN A 139 16.94 10.48 -3.06
C GLN A 139 18.36 10.80 -3.53
N SER A 140 18.56 10.91 -4.85
CA SER A 140 19.88 11.03 -5.47
C SER A 140 20.41 12.46 -5.53
N PHE A 141 19.55 13.47 -5.45
CA PHE A 141 19.96 14.87 -5.60
C PHE A 141 19.75 15.69 -4.32
N ASN A 142 20.67 16.63 -4.11
CA ASN A 142 20.56 17.68 -3.11
C ASN A 142 19.87 18.93 -3.72
N TRP A 143 19.46 19.89 -2.89
CA TRP A 143 18.91 21.19 -3.33
C TRP A 143 19.81 21.97 -4.28
N SER A 144 21.12 21.67 -4.34
CA SER A 144 22.10 22.23 -5.27
C SER A 144 22.23 21.45 -6.58
N PHE A 145 21.35 20.46 -6.84
CA PHE A 145 21.41 19.55 -7.99
C PHE A 145 22.73 18.78 -8.12
N GLN A 146 23.40 18.55 -7.00
CA GLN A 146 24.59 17.69 -6.94
C GLN A 146 24.15 16.29 -6.52
N LEU A 147 24.80 15.27 -7.07
CA LEU A 147 24.61 13.88 -6.65
C LEU A 147 25.06 13.74 -5.19
N VAL A 148 24.23 13.11 -4.40
CA VAL A 148 24.53 12.79 -3.00
C VAL A 148 25.48 11.60 -2.99
N GLU A 149 26.65 11.76 -2.34
CA GLU A 149 27.62 10.67 -2.16
C GLU A 149 27.09 9.64 -1.15
N GLU A 150 27.50 8.39 -1.29
CA GLU A 150 27.18 7.32 -0.34
C GLU A 150 27.67 7.69 1.07
N GLY A 151 26.74 7.69 2.04
CA GLY A 151 27.00 8.11 3.43
C GLY A 151 26.57 9.54 3.78
N MET A 152 26.15 10.36 2.80
CA MET A 152 25.64 11.72 3.01
C MET A 152 24.14 11.86 2.70
N GLU A 153 23.36 10.80 2.86
CA GLU A 153 21.91 10.78 2.55
C GLU A 153 21.12 11.84 3.31
N ASN A 154 21.65 12.32 4.44
CA ASN A 154 21.06 13.40 5.26
C ASN A 154 20.93 14.74 4.48
N THR A 155 21.70 14.92 3.40
CA THR A 155 21.68 16.15 2.60
C THR A 155 20.72 16.08 1.42
N SER A 156 20.10 14.94 1.19
CA SER A 156 19.15 14.73 0.10
C SER A 156 17.90 15.60 0.27
N ILE A 157 17.24 15.90 -0.85
CA ILE A 157 15.94 16.60 -0.85
C ILE A 157 14.92 15.82 -0.02
N LEU A 158 14.96 14.48 -0.12
CA LEU A 158 14.08 13.60 0.64
C LEU A 158 14.30 13.75 2.15
N ALA A 159 15.54 13.81 2.63
CA ALA A 159 15.84 14.00 4.04
C ALA A 159 15.33 15.34 4.57
N SER A 160 15.45 16.41 3.77
CA SER A 160 14.95 17.74 4.13
C SER A 160 13.42 17.77 4.30
N ILE A 161 12.69 17.00 3.51
CA ILE A 161 11.23 16.87 3.61
C ILE A 161 10.84 15.92 4.74
N ALA A 162 11.62 14.87 4.96
CA ALA A 162 11.34 13.84 5.97
C ALA A 162 11.56 14.35 7.40
N ASN A 163 12.52 15.25 7.63
CA ASN A 163 12.83 15.78 8.96
C ASN A 163 11.63 16.39 9.69
N PRO A 164 10.86 17.35 9.13
CA PRO A 164 9.69 17.89 9.82
C PRO A 164 8.60 16.84 10.02
N ILE A 165 8.47 15.86 9.11
CA ILE A 165 7.52 14.76 9.22
C ILE A 165 7.93 13.79 10.31
N ALA A 166 9.24 13.57 10.51
CA ALA A 166 9.77 12.74 11.60
C ALA A 166 9.28 13.25 12.95
N VAL A 167 9.27 14.58 13.17
CA VAL A 167 8.78 15.19 14.43
C VAL A 167 7.29 14.86 14.65
N ILE A 168 6.47 14.86 13.59
CA ILE A 168 5.05 14.52 13.67
C ILE A 168 4.85 13.03 13.96
N LEU A 169 5.76 12.18 13.50
CA LEU A 169 5.70 10.73 13.72
C LEU A 169 6.20 10.29 15.12
N VAL A 170 6.94 11.14 15.83
CA VAL A 170 7.44 10.84 17.19
C VAL A 170 6.34 10.32 18.14
N PRO A 171 5.15 10.93 18.25
CA PRO A 171 4.12 10.43 19.17
C PRO A 171 3.56 9.05 18.77
N VAL A 172 3.75 8.64 17.53
CA VAL A 172 3.26 7.33 17.03
C VAL A 172 4.35 6.26 17.17
N ILE A 173 5.59 6.58 16.82
CA ILE A 173 6.69 5.62 16.74
C ILE A 173 7.56 5.68 18.04
N GLY A 174 7.53 6.79 18.76
CA GLY A 174 8.32 6.99 19.98
C GLY A 174 9.78 7.39 19.74
N ILE A 175 10.22 7.51 18.50
CA ILE A 175 11.62 7.82 18.11
C ILE A 175 11.61 8.80 16.94
N SER A 176 12.51 9.77 16.96
CA SER A 176 12.75 10.70 15.85
C SER A 176 13.77 10.12 14.87
N ALA A 177 13.35 9.21 14.01
CA ALA A 177 14.18 8.67 12.95
C ALA A 177 13.70 9.24 11.60
N TRP A 178 14.50 10.13 11.01
CA TRP A 178 14.16 10.72 9.71
C TRP A 178 14.08 9.66 8.60
N GLN A 179 14.84 8.57 8.71
CA GLN A 179 14.80 7.45 7.76
C GLN A 179 13.44 6.76 7.71
N LEU A 180 12.80 6.55 8.86
CA LEU A 180 11.46 5.98 8.94
C LEU A 180 10.41 6.95 8.37
N ALA A 181 10.60 8.24 8.59
CA ALA A 181 9.74 9.27 7.99
C ALA A 181 9.94 9.35 6.47
N ALA A 182 11.18 9.26 5.98
CA ALA A 182 11.48 9.20 4.56
C ALA A 182 10.80 7.98 3.91
N ALA A 183 10.90 6.82 4.54
CA ALA A 183 10.24 5.60 4.08
C ALA A 183 8.69 5.72 4.12
N ALA A 184 8.12 6.44 5.09
CA ALA A 184 6.69 6.73 5.12
C ALA A 184 6.24 7.64 3.97
N VAL A 185 7.03 8.67 3.64
CA VAL A 185 6.75 9.59 2.52
C VAL A 185 6.84 8.86 1.18
N THR A 186 7.92 8.11 0.95
CA THR A 186 8.08 7.33 -0.28
C THR A 186 7.02 6.24 -0.37
N GLY A 187 6.66 5.62 0.76
CA GLY A 187 5.58 4.65 0.84
C GLY A 187 4.18 5.23 0.58
N PHE A 188 3.96 6.52 0.80
CA PHE A 188 2.73 7.18 0.35
C PHE A 188 2.70 7.31 -1.18
N ILE A 189 3.84 7.56 -1.80
CA ILE A 189 3.95 7.64 -3.26
C ILE A 189 3.80 6.24 -3.87
N ALA A 190 4.62 5.29 -3.42
CA ALA A 190 4.62 3.90 -3.89
C ALA A 190 4.99 2.97 -2.72
N LYS A 191 4.07 2.09 -2.32
CA LYS A 191 4.23 1.24 -1.11
C LYS A 191 5.43 0.28 -1.19
N GLU A 192 5.76 -0.16 -2.38
CA GLU A 192 6.92 -1.01 -2.65
C GLU A 192 8.25 -0.31 -2.34
N ASN A 193 8.30 1.01 -2.41
CA ASN A 193 9.52 1.77 -2.17
C ASN A 193 9.91 1.90 -0.70
N VAL A 194 9.04 1.56 0.24
CA VAL A 194 9.33 1.66 1.69
C VAL A 194 10.60 0.89 2.03
N VAL A 195 10.68 -0.37 1.61
CA VAL A 195 11.84 -1.23 1.91
C VAL A 195 13.08 -0.75 1.18
N GLY A 196 12.95 -0.37 -0.10
CA GLY A 196 14.06 0.18 -0.88
C GLY A 196 14.62 1.47 -0.28
N THR A 197 13.73 2.37 0.20
CA THR A 197 14.16 3.60 0.87
C THR A 197 14.87 3.30 2.19
N LEU A 198 14.37 2.35 2.98
CA LEU A 198 15.04 1.93 4.21
C LEU A 198 16.40 1.31 3.90
N ALA A 199 16.51 0.47 2.86
CA ALA A 199 17.76 -0.11 2.43
C ALA A 199 18.81 0.95 2.07
N VAL A 200 18.42 1.94 1.28
CA VAL A 200 19.30 3.05 0.90
C VAL A 200 19.67 3.91 2.12
N CYS A 201 18.70 4.33 2.93
CA CYS A 201 18.94 5.22 4.08
C CYS A 201 19.76 4.59 5.20
N TYR A 202 19.80 3.26 5.27
CA TYR A 202 20.61 2.53 6.26
C TYR A 202 21.85 1.84 5.64
N GLY A 203 22.05 1.98 4.32
CA GLY A 203 23.21 1.40 3.62
C GLY A 203 23.24 -0.12 3.57
N ILE A 204 22.07 -0.78 3.63
CA ILE A 204 21.97 -2.25 3.68
C ILE A 204 21.58 -2.76 2.29
N SER A 205 22.48 -3.49 1.62
CA SER A 205 22.31 -3.90 0.23
C SER A 205 21.47 -5.16 0.00
N ASN A 206 21.23 -6.01 1.00
CA ASN A 206 20.46 -7.27 0.85
C ASN A 206 19.55 -7.49 2.07
N LEU A 207 18.40 -6.82 2.10
CA LEU A 207 17.46 -6.88 3.22
C LEU A 207 16.49 -8.05 3.17
N ILE A 208 16.03 -8.39 1.98
CA ILE A 208 14.94 -9.38 1.80
C ILE A 208 15.25 -10.25 0.59
N ASP A 209 15.10 -11.55 0.75
CA ASP A 209 14.95 -12.46 -0.37
C ASP A 209 13.58 -12.23 -1.00
N THR A 210 13.58 -11.71 -2.22
CA THR A 210 12.35 -11.35 -2.95
C THR A 210 11.54 -12.57 -3.38
N ASP A 211 12.16 -13.73 -3.48
CA ASP A 211 11.50 -14.96 -3.91
C ASP A 211 10.83 -15.67 -2.73
N ALA A 212 11.49 -15.69 -1.57
CA ALA A 212 10.95 -16.28 -0.35
C ALA A 212 10.07 -15.33 0.48
N LEU A 213 10.14 -14.01 0.24
CA LEU A 213 9.52 -12.96 1.07
C LEU A 213 9.95 -13.06 2.54
N GLU A 214 11.14 -13.58 2.78
CA GLU A 214 11.76 -13.74 4.09
C GLU A 214 13.06 -12.96 4.15
N MET A 215 13.51 -12.63 5.36
CA MET A 215 14.82 -12.02 5.54
C MET A 215 15.92 -13.06 5.30
N VAL A 216 17.03 -12.62 4.73
CA VAL A 216 18.22 -13.44 4.61
C VAL A 216 18.66 -13.88 6.01
N GLU A 217 18.98 -15.17 6.15
CA GLU A 217 19.39 -15.75 7.45
C GLU A 217 20.55 -14.95 8.06
N GLY A 218 20.37 -14.49 9.30
CA GLY A 218 21.37 -13.69 10.02
C GLY A 218 21.24 -12.16 9.87
N ALA A 219 20.55 -11.65 8.85
CA ALA A 219 20.38 -10.21 8.65
C ALA A 219 19.44 -9.55 9.69
N GLY A 220 18.56 -10.32 10.33
CA GLY A 220 17.57 -9.79 11.28
C GLY A 220 18.18 -9.08 12.48
N ALA A 221 19.20 -9.66 13.12
CA ALA A 221 19.87 -9.08 14.27
C ALA A 221 20.68 -7.83 13.87
N GLU A 222 21.30 -7.85 12.70
CA GLU A 222 22.06 -6.72 12.17
C GLU A 222 21.13 -5.54 11.85
N VAL A 223 20.01 -5.82 11.15
CA VAL A 223 19.00 -4.80 10.83
C VAL A 223 18.35 -4.23 12.09
N ALA A 224 18.05 -5.05 13.10
CA ALA A 224 17.52 -4.59 14.37
C ALA A 224 18.52 -3.68 15.13
N GLY A 225 19.82 -4.00 15.03
CA GLY A 225 20.90 -3.19 15.60
C GLY A 225 21.07 -1.85 14.89
N ILE A 226 20.99 -1.85 13.55
CA ILE A 226 21.13 -0.64 12.72
C ILE A 226 19.90 0.27 12.86
N LEU A 227 18.70 -0.29 12.87
CA LEU A 227 17.45 0.45 13.07
C LEU A 227 17.37 1.07 14.46
N ALA A 228 18.03 0.46 15.46
CA ALA A 228 18.11 0.91 16.87
C ALA A 228 16.73 1.29 17.47
N ILE A 229 15.66 0.62 17.05
CA ILE A 229 14.29 0.84 17.51
C ILE A 229 13.84 -0.28 18.44
N THR A 230 12.94 0.03 19.36
CA THR A 230 12.35 -0.97 20.25
C THR A 230 11.34 -1.84 19.52
N LYS A 231 11.09 -3.07 19.99
CA LYS A 231 10.06 -3.97 19.44
C LYS A 231 8.68 -3.32 19.39
N VAL A 232 8.37 -2.48 20.38
CA VAL A 232 7.10 -1.73 20.44
C VAL A 232 7.03 -0.68 19.34
N ALA A 233 8.12 0.06 19.12
CA ALA A 233 8.20 1.07 18.06
C ALA A 233 8.13 0.43 16.66
N ALA A 234 8.77 -0.73 16.48
CA ALA A 234 8.66 -1.50 15.24
C ALA A 234 7.21 -1.94 14.95
N LEU A 235 6.51 -2.40 15.98
CA LEU A 235 5.11 -2.80 15.89
C LEU A 235 4.20 -1.61 15.60
N ALA A 236 4.45 -0.46 16.26
CA ALA A 236 3.73 0.79 16.01
C ALA A 236 3.93 1.27 14.56
N TYR A 237 5.16 1.19 14.03
CA TYR A 237 5.45 1.55 12.65
C TYR A 237 4.78 0.60 11.65
N LEU A 238 4.74 -0.71 11.94
CA LEU A 238 3.98 -1.67 11.13
C LEU A 238 2.49 -1.32 11.08
N MET A 239 1.88 -1.04 12.23
CA MET A 239 0.49 -0.63 12.30
C MET A 239 0.26 0.67 11.54
N PHE A 240 1.14 1.66 11.72
CA PHE A 240 1.11 2.90 10.96
C PHE A 240 1.16 2.63 9.46
N ASN A 241 2.08 1.80 8.99
CA ASN A 241 2.20 1.48 7.56
C ASN A 241 0.97 0.73 7.01
N LEU A 242 0.37 -0.16 7.81
CA LEU A 242 -0.87 -0.85 7.43
C LEU A 242 -2.03 0.12 7.21
N PHE A 243 -2.16 1.15 8.08
CA PHE A 243 -3.27 2.10 8.05
C PHE A 243 -2.95 3.43 7.37
N THR A 244 -1.72 3.63 6.87
CA THR A 244 -1.41 4.81 6.05
C THR A 244 -2.30 4.88 4.83
N PRO A 245 -2.57 6.12 4.33
CA PRO A 245 -3.34 6.32 3.11
C PRO A 245 -2.88 5.42 1.96
N PRO A 246 -3.77 5.10 1.04
CA PRO A 246 -3.43 4.30 -0.13
C PRO A 246 -2.34 4.99 -0.97
N CYS A 247 -1.61 4.21 -1.79
CA CYS A 247 -0.61 4.77 -2.69
C CYS A 247 -1.24 5.76 -3.68
N PHE A 248 -0.43 6.68 -4.19
CA PHE A 248 -0.89 7.75 -5.06
C PHE A 248 -1.64 7.23 -6.30
N ALA A 249 -1.18 6.11 -6.86
CA ALA A 249 -1.84 5.44 -7.98
C ALA A 249 -3.25 4.93 -7.63
N ALA A 250 -3.46 4.43 -6.40
CA ALA A 250 -4.78 4.01 -5.95
C ALA A 250 -5.72 5.22 -5.73
N ILE A 251 -5.20 6.35 -5.24
CA ILE A 251 -5.96 7.61 -5.12
C ILE A 251 -6.38 8.09 -6.51
N GLY A 252 -5.48 8.02 -7.49
CA GLY A 252 -5.79 8.34 -8.88
C GLY A 252 -6.91 7.44 -9.45
N ALA A 253 -6.87 6.15 -9.15
CA ALA A 253 -7.92 5.21 -9.53
C ALA A 253 -9.26 5.56 -8.85
N MET A 254 -9.25 5.86 -7.53
CA MET A 254 -10.44 6.30 -6.79
C MET A 254 -11.07 7.53 -7.43
N ASN A 255 -10.27 8.55 -7.72
CA ASN A 255 -10.75 9.79 -8.32
C ASN A 255 -11.39 9.54 -9.70
N SER A 256 -10.85 8.59 -10.47
CA SER A 256 -11.40 8.22 -11.78
C SER A 256 -12.72 7.45 -11.68
N GLU A 257 -12.95 6.70 -10.58
CA GLU A 257 -14.16 5.90 -10.38
C GLU A 257 -15.28 6.65 -9.67
N MET A 258 -14.92 7.57 -8.77
CA MET A 258 -15.88 8.43 -8.07
C MET A 258 -16.22 9.63 -8.95
N LYS A 259 -17.12 9.47 -9.92
CA LYS A 259 -17.54 10.51 -10.88
C LYS A 259 -18.19 11.75 -10.22
N SER A 260 -18.31 11.80 -8.93
CA SER A 260 -18.95 12.89 -8.18
C SER A 260 -17.92 13.72 -7.42
N LYS A 261 -17.89 15.02 -7.67
CA LYS A 261 -17.07 16.01 -6.92
C LYS A 261 -17.56 16.26 -5.48
N LYS A 262 -18.60 15.55 -5.02
CA LYS A 262 -19.23 15.75 -3.71
C LYS A 262 -18.80 14.74 -2.63
N TRP A 263 -17.74 13.95 -2.90
CA TRP A 263 -17.17 13.00 -1.94
C TRP A 263 -15.69 13.30 -1.76
#